data_c23b63eb7c13e608ec17910963ded1cb
#
_entry.id   c23b63eb7c13e608ec17910963ded1cb
#
_cell.length_a   1.000
_cell.length_b   1.000
_cell.length_c   1.000
_cell.angle_alpha   90.00
_cell.angle_beta   90.00
_cell.angle_gamma   90.00
#
_symmetry.space_group_name_H-M   'P 1'
#
loop_
_entity.id
_entity.type
_entity.pdbx_description
1 polymer ?
#
loop_
_entity_poly.entity_id
_entity_poly.type
_entity_poly.pdbx_seq_one_letter_code
_entity_poly.pdbx_strand_id
1 'polypeptide(L)'
;VPARFLDDSTPVIQFDPAIEISPYHVFRRLSEGDPPLLIDVRANPGARTLTGAIPYPGPEWEPPHDRDVVLFDDDGTTAVEGARHMQTAGWENVKALFGGLELWEFALDPQVVGAETFLRTDDRDSPNNR
;
A
#
# COMPACT_ATOMS: atom_id res chain seq x y z
N VAL A 1 -2.44 33.45 -8.89
CA VAL A 1 -2.85 32.67 -7.77
C VAL A 1 -2.32 31.26 -7.88
N PRO A 2 -1.60 30.81 -6.86
CA PRO A 2 -0.98 29.49 -6.94
C PRO A 2 -1.95 28.35 -7.23
N ALA A 3 -3.16 28.45 -6.75
CA ALA A 3 -4.12 27.38 -6.95
C ALA A 3 -4.44 27.15 -8.42
N ARG A 4 -4.11 28.09 -9.24
CA ARG A 4 -4.40 27.95 -10.66
C ARG A 4 -3.51 26.95 -11.34
N PHE A 5 -2.37 26.66 -10.73
CA PHE A 5 -1.51 25.61 -11.27
C PHE A 5 -2.11 24.26 -11.12
N LEU A 6 -3.04 24.13 -10.19
CA LEU A 6 -3.71 22.87 -9.92
C LEU A 6 -5.10 22.91 -10.49
N ASP A 7 -5.24 23.55 -11.62
CA ASP A 7 -6.54 23.76 -12.18
C ASP A 7 -7.12 22.46 -12.70
N ASP A 8 -8.20 22.61 -13.36
CA ASP A 8 -9.05 21.54 -13.76
C ASP A 8 -8.39 20.56 -14.71
N SER A 9 -7.39 21.02 -15.43
CA SER A 9 -6.76 20.14 -16.40
C SER A 9 -5.73 19.21 -15.77
N THR A 10 -5.39 19.44 -14.50
CA THR A 10 -4.38 18.64 -13.81
C THR A 10 -5.01 17.96 -12.60
N PRO A 11 -5.12 16.64 -12.61
CA PRO A 11 -5.68 15.94 -11.45
C PRO A 11 -4.86 16.22 -10.20
N VAL A 12 -5.53 16.48 -9.11
CA VAL A 12 -4.90 16.69 -7.83
C VAL A 12 -5.00 15.40 -7.04
N ILE A 13 -3.84 14.85 -6.71
CA ILE A 13 -3.80 13.63 -5.89
C ILE A 13 -3.78 14.08 -4.45
N GLN A 14 -4.84 13.77 -3.74
CA GLN A 14 -4.98 14.15 -2.35
C GLN A 14 -5.00 12.94 -1.47
N PHE A 15 -4.24 13.02 -0.40
CA PHE A 15 -4.24 12.00 0.63
C PHE A 15 -5.50 12.14 1.48
N ASP A 16 -6.27 11.07 1.58
CA ASP A 16 -7.49 11.05 2.39
C ASP A 16 -7.26 10.12 3.58
N PRO A 17 -6.99 10.66 4.77
CA PRO A 17 -6.67 9.81 5.91
C PRO A 17 -7.82 8.92 6.38
N ALA A 18 -9.04 9.18 5.94
CA ALA A 18 -10.14 8.29 6.28
C ALA A 18 -10.04 6.96 5.52
N ILE A 19 -9.42 6.98 4.35
CA ILE A 19 -9.34 5.81 3.47
C ILE A 19 -7.91 5.33 3.30
N GLU A 20 -6.92 6.23 3.43
CA GLU A 20 -5.56 5.93 3.04
C GLU A 20 -4.60 6.07 4.21
N ILE A 21 -3.47 5.36 4.11
CA ILE A 21 -2.40 5.43 5.08
C ILE A 21 -1.10 5.68 4.31
N SER A 22 -0.24 6.54 4.85
CA SER A 22 0.97 6.93 4.13
C SER A 22 2.04 5.83 4.20
N PRO A 23 2.95 5.80 3.21
CA PRO A 23 4.06 4.85 3.25
C PRO A 23 4.91 5.01 4.50
N TYR A 24 5.15 6.24 4.94
CA TYR A 24 5.97 6.45 6.14
C TYR A 24 5.32 5.88 7.38
N HIS A 25 4.01 5.98 7.47
CA HIS A 25 3.30 5.44 8.63
C HIS A 25 3.43 3.91 8.66
N VAL A 26 3.22 3.27 7.52
CA VAL A 26 3.35 1.81 7.45
C VAL A 26 4.79 1.39 7.70
N PHE A 27 5.75 2.11 7.10
CA PHE A 27 7.16 1.84 7.30
C PHE A 27 7.53 1.90 8.79
N ARG A 28 7.05 2.91 9.48
CA ARG A 28 7.36 3.04 10.91
C ARG A 28 6.80 1.88 11.70
N ARG A 29 5.58 1.46 11.38
CA ARG A 29 4.99 0.32 12.09
C ARG A 29 5.75 -0.96 11.83
N LEU A 30 6.20 -1.16 10.60
CA LEU A 30 7.04 -2.32 10.29
C LEU A 30 8.35 -2.26 11.07
N SER A 31 8.94 -1.07 11.16
CA SER A 31 10.19 -0.89 11.88
C SER A 31 10.04 -1.15 13.37
N GLU A 32 8.89 -0.84 13.93
CA GLU A 32 8.63 -0.99 15.35
C GLU A 32 8.15 -2.38 15.72
N GLY A 33 7.99 -3.26 14.75
CA GLY A 33 7.54 -4.61 15.04
C GLY A 33 6.05 -4.73 15.30
N ASP A 34 5.27 -3.75 14.84
CA ASP A 34 3.82 -3.73 15.00
C ASP A 34 3.15 -3.55 13.64
N PRO A 35 3.36 -4.49 12.71
CA PRO A 35 2.88 -4.30 11.34
C PRO A 35 1.38 -4.44 11.23
N PRO A 36 0.75 -3.67 10.35
CA PRO A 36 -0.61 -3.99 9.95
C PRO A 36 -0.61 -5.24 9.08
N LEU A 37 -1.78 -5.80 8.88
CA LEU A 37 -1.92 -6.90 7.93
C LEU A 37 -1.87 -6.31 6.53
N LEU A 38 -0.88 -6.71 5.74
CA LEU A 38 -0.66 -6.16 4.39
C LEU A 38 -1.24 -7.12 3.36
N ILE A 39 -2.16 -6.60 2.55
CA ILE A 39 -2.88 -7.41 1.56
C ILE A 39 -2.60 -6.85 0.18
N ASP A 40 -2.05 -7.71 -0.68
CA ASP A 40 -1.74 -7.36 -2.06
C ASP A 40 -2.98 -7.60 -2.91
N VAL A 41 -3.58 -6.51 -3.39
CA VAL A 41 -4.83 -6.63 -4.15
C VAL A 41 -4.61 -6.61 -5.66
N ARG A 42 -3.35 -6.72 -6.09
CA ARG A 42 -3.07 -6.75 -7.52
C ARG A 42 -3.55 -8.04 -8.16
N ALA A 43 -4.16 -7.91 -9.33
CA ALA A 43 -4.56 -9.10 -10.07
C ALA A 43 -3.34 -9.88 -10.57
N ASN A 44 -2.31 -9.15 -10.96
CA ASN A 44 -1.07 -9.74 -11.44
C ASN A 44 0.09 -9.14 -10.68
N PRO A 45 0.42 -9.67 -9.51
CA PRO A 45 1.54 -9.15 -8.75
C PRO A 45 2.83 -9.27 -9.55
N GLY A 46 3.59 -8.18 -9.56
CA GLY A 46 4.89 -8.21 -10.19
C GLY A 46 5.93 -8.81 -9.28
N ALA A 47 7.20 -8.49 -9.59
CA ALA A 47 8.30 -9.01 -8.81
C ALA A 47 8.43 -8.34 -7.44
N ARG A 48 7.80 -7.18 -7.26
CA ARG A 48 7.93 -6.43 -6.00
C ARG A 48 6.77 -6.72 -5.08
N THR A 49 7.05 -6.76 -3.79
CA THR A 49 6.01 -6.85 -2.77
C THR A 49 6.57 -6.30 -1.46
N LEU A 50 5.74 -6.24 -0.44
CA LEU A 50 6.18 -5.81 0.88
C LEU A 50 6.36 -7.01 1.78
N THR A 51 7.32 -6.91 2.71
CA THR A 51 7.60 -7.97 3.66
C THR A 51 6.32 -8.35 4.43
N GLY A 52 6.00 -9.62 4.44
CA GLY A 52 4.86 -10.12 5.20
C GLY A 52 3.52 -9.98 4.50
N ALA A 53 3.51 -9.43 3.29
CA ALA A 53 2.25 -9.28 2.57
C ALA A 53 1.71 -10.62 2.10
N ILE A 54 0.39 -10.72 2.08
CA ILE A 54 -0.27 -11.89 1.53
C ILE A 54 -1.18 -11.44 0.38
N PRO A 55 -1.41 -12.31 -0.59
CA PRO A 55 -2.31 -11.95 -1.69
C PRO A 55 -3.76 -11.89 -1.19
N TYR A 56 -4.54 -11.07 -1.86
CA TYR A 56 -5.96 -10.97 -1.55
C TYR A 56 -6.60 -12.36 -1.74
N PRO A 57 -7.22 -12.89 -0.68
CA PRO A 57 -7.69 -14.28 -0.75
C PRO A 57 -8.92 -14.51 -1.63
N GLY A 58 -9.66 -13.44 -1.95
CA GLY A 58 -10.84 -13.62 -2.79
C GLY A 58 -12.06 -12.90 -2.23
N PRO A 59 -13.15 -12.86 -3.00
CA PRO A 59 -14.30 -12.03 -2.63
C PRO A 59 -15.03 -12.50 -1.38
N GLU A 60 -14.80 -13.73 -0.94
CA GLU A 60 -15.47 -14.21 0.27
C GLU A 60 -14.64 -13.97 1.53
N TRP A 61 -13.44 -13.43 1.36
CA TRP A 61 -12.59 -13.16 2.52
C TRP A 61 -13.13 -12.00 3.32
N GLU A 62 -13.14 -12.17 4.64
CA GLU A 62 -13.54 -11.12 5.54
C GLU A 62 -12.33 -10.69 6.37
N PRO A 63 -11.96 -9.41 6.31
CA PRO A 63 -10.83 -8.95 7.10
C PRO A 63 -11.10 -9.08 8.60
N PRO A 64 -10.06 -9.25 9.41
CA PRO A 64 -10.25 -9.20 10.85
C PRO A 64 -10.69 -7.81 11.28
N HIS A 65 -11.49 -7.73 12.34
CA HIS A 65 -11.91 -6.45 12.90
C HIS A 65 -10.98 -5.93 13.99
N ASP A 66 -10.12 -6.79 14.49
CA ASP A 66 -9.29 -6.47 15.66
C ASP A 66 -7.86 -6.12 15.25
N ARG A 67 -7.63 -5.83 14.00
CA ARG A 67 -6.29 -5.57 13.49
C ARG A 67 -6.38 -4.62 12.32
N ASP A 68 -5.44 -3.69 12.23
CA ASP A 68 -5.38 -2.80 11.08
C ASP A 68 -5.00 -3.58 9.83
N VAL A 69 -5.69 -3.29 8.74
CA VAL A 69 -5.48 -3.95 7.46
C VAL A 69 -5.15 -2.89 6.42
N VAL A 70 -4.09 -3.12 5.66
CA VAL A 70 -3.68 -2.19 4.60
C VAL A 70 -3.69 -2.94 3.28
N LEU A 71 -4.52 -2.47 2.38
CA LEU A 71 -4.56 -2.97 1.00
C LEU A 71 -3.55 -2.18 0.18
N PHE A 72 -2.84 -2.86 -0.71
CA PHE A 72 -1.89 -2.13 -1.56
C PHE A 72 -1.86 -2.73 -2.96
N ASP A 73 -1.50 -1.87 -3.91
CA ASP A 73 -1.29 -2.24 -5.29
C ASP A 73 -0.12 -1.40 -5.81
N ASP A 74 0.00 -1.24 -7.12
CA ASP A 74 1.14 -0.51 -7.66
C ASP A 74 1.02 0.99 -7.49
N ASP A 75 -0.17 1.56 -7.67
CA ASP A 75 -0.34 3.00 -7.67
C ASP A 75 -1.40 3.52 -6.70
N GLY A 76 -2.06 2.65 -5.98
CA GLY A 76 -3.07 3.04 -5.00
C GLY A 76 -4.50 3.03 -5.52
N THR A 77 -4.71 2.92 -6.81
CA THR A 77 -6.03 3.08 -7.39
C THR A 77 -6.99 1.97 -6.99
N THR A 78 -6.59 0.73 -7.23
CA THR A 78 -7.42 -0.42 -6.90
C THR A 78 -7.55 -0.58 -5.39
N ALA A 79 -6.45 -0.30 -4.66
CA ALA A 79 -6.49 -0.42 -3.21
C ALA A 79 -7.47 0.55 -2.58
N VAL A 80 -7.55 1.79 -3.09
CA VAL A 80 -8.50 2.77 -2.57
C VAL A 80 -9.93 2.30 -2.79
N GLU A 81 -10.22 1.78 -3.95
CA GLU A 81 -11.57 1.28 -4.22
C GLU A 81 -11.93 0.12 -3.28
N GLY A 82 -10.96 -0.77 -3.06
CA GLY A 82 -11.18 -1.89 -2.15
C GLY A 82 -11.42 -1.43 -0.73
N ALA A 83 -10.62 -0.46 -0.26
CA ALA A 83 -10.78 0.04 1.09
C ALA A 83 -12.12 0.74 1.27
N ARG A 84 -12.55 1.53 0.29
CA ARG A 84 -13.87 2.16 0.36
C ARG A 84 -14.98 1.13 0.46
N HIS A 85 -14.87 0.10 -0.37
CA HIS A 85 -15.88 -0.96 -0.37
C HIS A 85 -15.94 -1.64 1.01
N MET A 86 -14.78 -1.97 1.55
CA MET A 86 -14.72 -2.66 2.83
C MET A 86 -15.21 -1.78 3.97
N GLN A 87 -14.85 -0.50 3.96
CA GLN A 87 -15.33 0.41 5.01
C GLN A 87 -16.84 0.56 4.95
N THR A 88 -17.39 0.64 3.75
CA THR A 88 -18.84 0.71 3.58
C THR A 88 -19.51 -0.55 4.13
N ALA A 89 -18.85 -1.68 4.03
CA ALA A 89 -19.37 -2.95 4.53
C ALA A 89 -19.14 -3.15 6.03
N GLY A 90 -18.48 -2.21 6.70
CA GLY A 90 -18.32 -2.25 8.15
C GLY A 90 -16.91 -2.42 8.66
N TRP A 91 -15.92 -2.54 7.78
CA TRP A 91 -14.53 -2.70 8.20
C TRP A 91 -13.80 -1.37 8.18
N GLU A 92 -13.98 -0.58 9.24
CA GLU A 92 -13.35 0.73 9.32
C GLU A 92 -11.85 0.66 9.55
N ASN A 93 -11.36 -0.51 9.89
CA ASN A 93 -9.94 -0.75 10.13
C ASN A 93 -9.16 -1.07 8.84
N VAL A 94 -9.82 -1.03 7.69
CA VAL A 94 -9.16 -1.31 6.41
C VAL A 94 -8.85 0.01 5.73
N LYS A 95 -7.59 0.17 5.32
CA LYS A 95 -7.14 1.36 4.60
C LYS A 95 -6.31 0.95 3.40
N ALA A 96 -6.09 1.90 2.49
CA ALA A 96 -5.29 1.68 1.31
C ALA A 96 -3.95 2.38 1.47
N LEU A 97 -2.89 1.74 0.99
CA LEU A 97 -1.56 2.35 0.98
C LEU A 97 -1.55 3.47 -0.07
N PHE A 98 -1.35 4.69 0.40
CA PHE A 98 -1.35 5.85 -0.47
C PHE A 98 -0.22 5.74 -1.49
N GLY A 99 -0.57 5.89 -2.77
CA GLY A 99 0.42 5.86 -3.85
C GLY A 99 0.96 4.48 -4.20
N GLY A 100 0.61 3.47 -3.44
CA GLY A 100 1.00 2.10 -3.75
C GLY A 100 2.49 1.86 -3.67
N LEU A 101 2.93 0.79 -4.30
CA LEU A 101 4.35 0.44 -4.30
C LEU A 101 5.20 1.48 -5.03
N GLU A 102 4.64 2.17 -5.99
CA GLU A 102 5.39 3.19 -6.72
C GLU A 102 5.81 4.32 -5.79
N LEU A 103 4.90 4.80 -4.96
CA LEU A 103 5.26 5.84 -4.02
C LEU A 103 6.15 5.30 -2.91
N TRP A 104 5.92 4.07 -2.47
CA TRP A 104 6.76 3.43 -1.47
C TRP A 104 8.22 3.45 -1.91
N GLU A 105 8.46 3.00 -3.14
CA GLU A 105 9.80 2.92 -3.67
C GLU A 105 10.46 4.29 -3.77
N PHE A 106 9.69 5.29 -4.17
CA PHE A 106 10.19 6.64 -4.31
C PHE A 106 10.43 7.30 -2.95
N ALA A 107 9.49 7.16 -2.03
CA ALA A 107 9.52 7.89 -0.77
C ALA A 107 10.48 7.27 0.25
N LEU A 108 10.66 5.96 0.20
CA LEU A 108 11.48 5.25 1.19
C LEU A 108 12.80 4.84 0.55
N ASP A 109 13.57 5.87 0.19
CA ASP A 109 14.89 5.68 -0.40
C ASP A 109 15.84 5.11 0.64
N PRO A 110 16.50 3.98 0.36
CA PRO A 110 17.43 3.40 1.33
C PRO A 110 18.52 4.36 1.79
N GLN A 111 18.89 5.32 0.97
CA GLN A 111 19.91 6.29 1.36
C GLN A 111 19.39 7.29 2.38
N VAL A 112 18.07 7.39 2.53
CA VAL A 112 17.46 8.32 3.47
C VAL A 112 16.98 7.60 4.72
N VAL A 113 16.29 6.49 4.56
CA VAL A 113 15.65 5.81 5.69
C VAL A 113 16.44 4.59 6.18
N GLY A 114 17.53 4.25 5.50
CA GLY A 114 18.30 3.07 5.87
C GLY A 114 18.07 1.92 4.91
N ALA A 115 18.91 0.90 5.01
CA ALA A 115 18.92 -0.18 4.02
C ALA A 115 17.63 -1.00 4.02
N GLU A 116 16.95 -1.11 5.16
CA GLU A 116 15.77 -1.94 5.23
C GLU A 116 14.53 -1.10 4.96
N THR A 117 13.97 -1.27 3.79
CA THR A 117 12.76 -0.56 3.40
C THR A 117 11.55 -1.48 3.33
N PHE A 118 11.72 -2.77 3.62
CA PHE A 118 10.66 -3.78 3.61
C PHE A 118 10.07 -4.04 2.22
N LEU A 119 10.61 -3.38 1.20
CA LEU A 119 10.26 -3.71 -0.18
C LEU A 119 11.09 -4.91 -0.62
N ARG A 120 10.41 -5.94 -1.10
CA ARG A 120 11.07 -7.18 -1.50
C ARG A 120 10.92 -7.39 -2.98
N THR A 121 11.96 -7.92 -3.60
CA THR A 121 11.90 -8.33 -5.00
C THR A 121 11.77 -9.84 -5.03
N ASP A 122 10.86 -10.30 -5.86
CA ASP A 122 10.65 -11.74 -5.98
C ASP A 122 11.78 -12.35 -6.80
N ASP A 123 12.68 -13.06 -6.12
CA ASP A 123 13.87 -13.60 -6.76
C ASP A 123 13.62 -14.83 -7.59
N ARG A 124 12.42 -15.36 -7.55
CA ARG A 124 12.12 -16.56 -8.32
C ARG A 124 12.31 -16.35 -9.81
N ASP A 125 12.17 -15.11 -10.25
CA ASP A 125 12.36 -14.78 -11.66
C ASP A 125 13.79 -14.41 -11.98
N SER A 126 14.66 -14.39 -10.99
CA SER A 126 16.03 -13.99 -11.21
C SER A 126 16.83 -15.16 -11.76
N PRO A 127 17.64 -14.93 -12.80
CA PRO A 127 18.49 -16.01 -13.30
C PRO A 127 19.48 -16.51 -12.28
N ASN A 128 19.81 -15.70 -11.30
CA ASN A 128 20.76 -16.07 -10.29
C ASN A 128 20.17 -16.90 -9.16
N ASN A 129 18.89 -17.08 -9.19
CA ASN A 129 18.20 -17.73 -8.10
C ASN A 129 18.04 -19.21 -8.38
N ARG A 130 19.11 -19.83 -8.74
CA ARG A 130 19.12 -21.26 -9.04
C ARG A 130 20.10 -21.95 -8.17
#